data_4d8c4254bd140c3690dcfd00b7034800
#
_entry.id   4d8c4254bd140c3690dcfd00b7034800
#
_cell.length_a   1.000
_cell.length_b   1.000
_cell.length_c   1.000
_cell.angle_alpha   90.00
_cell.angle_beta   90.00
_cell.angle_gamma   90.00
#
_symmetry.space_group_name_H-M   'P 1'
#
loop_
_entity.id
_entity.type
_entity.pdbx_description
1 polymer ?
#
loop_
_entity_poly.entity_id
_entity_poly.type
_entity_poly.pdbx_seq_one_letter_code
_entity_poly.pdbx_strand_id
1 'polypeptide(L)'
;MIFPILAGAAAAITAGYNSMAPRSQLYGRTFIGERRPSRRLSLTFDDGPNDPHTLHLLDVLARHNVHATFFMIGSFVEQRPEIARAVAAAGHAVGNHTHTHPNLIFHSGSVVRRELQDCERALDNAGVVRAGLFRPPYGGRTPVVLRTARDMGLEPIMWSVTAWDWNPHPPEKIVKLVQPQVRGGDVILLHDGGHDRMGADRSATVRATDLILRRYLGEGYEFVTIPEMMQRVTETPN
;
A
#
# COMPACT_ATOMS: atom_id res chain seq x y z
N MET A 1 -0.94 31.00 32.19
CA MET A 1 -1.83 29.94 31.68
C MET A 1 -1.74 29.71 30.16
N ILE A 2 -1.16 30.60 29.34
CA ILE A 2 -1.07 30.46 27.86
C ILE A 2 -0.03 29.40 27.44
N PHE A 3 1.12 29.32 28.10
CA PHE A 3 2.19 28.36 27.76
C PHE A 3 1.80 26.89 27.77
N PRO A 4 1.06 26.33 28.76
CA PRO A 4 0.67 24.93 28.74
C PRO A 4 -0.36 24.60 27.64
N ILE A 5 -1.19 25.57 27.24
CA ILE A 5 -2.17 25.40 26.17
C ILE A 5 -1.43 25.33 24.82
N LEU A 6 -0.46 26.20 24.58
CA LEU A 6 0.35 26.20 23.37
C LEU A 6 1.19 24.90 23.25
N ALA A 7 1.79 24.45 24.36
CA ALA A 7 2.53 23.20 24.40
C ALA A 7 1.64 21.97 24.09
N GLY A 8 0.43 21.94 24.66
CA GLY A 8 -0.54 20.88 24.39
C GLY A 8 -1.01 20.86 22.93
N ALA A 9 -1.29 22.03 22.34
CA ALA A 9 -1.66 22.15 20.93
C ALA A 9 -0.53 21.71 20.00
N ALA A 10 0.71 22.12 20.26
CA ALA A 10 1.88 21.70 19.47
C ALA A 10 2.10 20.19 19.55
N ALA A 11 1.95 19.58 20.73
CA ALA A 11 2.06 18.13 20.90
C ALA A 11 0.98 17.37 20.12
N ALA A 12 -0.27 17.85 20.14
CA ALA A 12 -1.37 17.25 19.40
C ALA A 12 -1.16 17.33 17.87
N ILE A 13 -0.72 18.46 17.36
CA ILE A 13 -0.39 18.65 15.93
C ILE A 13 0.75 17.72 15.52
N THR A 14 1.81 17.64 16.34
CA THR A 14 2.95 16.75 16.09
C THR A 14 2.52 15.28 16.08
N ALA A 15 1.68 14.87 17.03
CA ALA A 15 1.14 13.51 17.09
C ALA A 15 0.28 13.21 15.85
N GLY A 16 -0.64 14.11 15.50
CA GLY A 16 -1.49 13.97 14.31
C GLY A 16 -0.69 13.86 13.02
N TYR A 17 0.30 14.73 12.83
CA TYR A 17 1.21 14.65 11.68
C TYR A 17 1.92 13.29 11.60
N ASN A 18 2.52 12.84 12.70
CA ASN A 18 3.26 11.57 12.71
C ASN A 18 2.36 10.33 12.55
N SER A 19 1.08 10.45 12.93
CA SER A 19 0.10 9.38 12.67
C SER A 19 -0.23 9.19 11.20
N MET A 20 -0.11 10.24 10.37
CA MET A 20 -0.55 10.23 8.96
C MET A 20 0.60 10.38 7.95
N ALA A 21 1.72 11.00 8.33
CA ALA A 21 2.84 11.25 7.40
C ALA A 21 3.54 9.94 6.99
N PRO A 22 3.51 9.50 5.71
CA PRO A 22 3.97 8.17 5.29
C PRO A 22 5.42 7.87 5.68
N ARG A 23 6.28 8.90 5.65
CA ARG A 23 7.71 8.76 5.94
C ARG A 23 8.07 8.89 7.42
N SER A 24 7.11 9.22 8.31
CA SER A 24 7.40 9.30 9.75
C SER A 24 7.72 7.92 10.31
N GLN A 25 8.77 7.84 11.12
CA GLN A 25 9.20 6.65 11.84
C GLN A 25 9.08 6.81 13.37
N LEU A 26 8.41 7.89 13.83
CA LEU A 26 8.32 8.24 15.25
C LEU A 26 7.65 7.15 16.09
N TYR A 27 6.58 6.54 15.56
CA TYR A 27 5.82 5.52 16.28
C TYR A 27 6.37 4.10 16.11
N GLY A 28 7.41 3.93 15.32
CA GLY A 28 8.07 2.68 15.00
C GLY A 28 8.43 2.60 13.52
N ARG A 29 9.36 1.70 13.22
CA ARG A 29 9.83 1.51 11.84
C ARG A 29 8.70 1.00 10.96
N THR A 30 8.61 1.50 9.74
CA THR A 30 7.78 0.98 8.67
C THR A 30 8.64 0.90 7.42
N PHE A 31 8.38 -0.06 6.54
CA PHE A 31 9.07 -0.13 5.27
C PHE A 31 8.47 0.91 4.31
N ILE A 32 9.32 1.77 3.75
CA ILE A 32 8.94 2.84 2.80
C ILE A 32 9.71 2.77 1.48
N GLY A 33 10.58 1.78 1.34
CA GLY A 33 11.49 1.59 0.21
C GLY A 33 12.87 1.17 0.65
N GLU A 34 13.75 0.87 -0.29
CA GLU A 34 15.13 0.45 -0.02
C GLU A 34 16.12 1.61 0.01
N ARG A 35 17.35 1.32 0.44
CA ARG A 35 18.44 2.30 0.46
C ARG A 35 18.86 2.71 -0.95
N ARG A 36 19.25 3.96 -1.09
CA ARG A 36 19.77 4.52 -2.34
C ARG A 36 21.30 4.47 -2.36
N PRO A 37 21.91 4.37 -3.54
CA PRO A 37 21.29 4.37 -4.88
C PRO A 37 20.63 3.03 -5.22
N SER A 38 19.48 3.07 -5.90
CA SER A 38 18.78 1.89 -6.40
C SER A 38 18.11 2.19 -7.73
N ARG A 39 18.01 1.18 -8.59
CA ARG A 39 17.25 1.20 -9.84
C ARG A 39 15.97 0.38 -9.72
N ARG A 40 15.54 0.01 -8.51
CA ARG A 40 14.31 -0.74 -8.30
C ARG A 40 13.17 0.18 -7.84
N LEU A 41 11.97 -0.14 -8.28
CA LEU A 41 10.72 0.50 -7.89
C LEU A 41 9.72 -0.59 -7.52
N SER A 42 8.81 -0.31 -6.60
CA SER A 42 7.67 -1.19 -6.31
C SER A 42 6.37 -0.45 -6.57
N LEU A 43 5.54 -0.98 -7.47
CA LEU A 43 4.15 -0.55 -7.61
C LEU A 43 3.31 -1.25 -6.55
N THR A 44 2.50 -0.46 -5.84
CA THR A 44 1.58 -1.00 -4.85
C THR A 44 0.19 -0.43 -5.06
N PHE A 45 -0.83 -1.29 -4.94
CA PHE A 45 -2.23 -0.95 -5.14
C PHE A 45 -3.02 -1.24 -3.89
N ASP A 46 -3.82 -0.28 -3.43
CA ASP A 46 -4.67 -0.36 -2.25
C ASP A 46 -6.16 -0.42 -2.64
N ASP A 47 -7.01 -0.84 -1.70
CA ASP A 47 -8.47 -0.86 -1.77
C ASP A 47 -9.11 -1.90 -2.71
N GLY A 48 -8.31 -2.81 -3.28
CA GLY A 48 -8.83 -3.94 -4.06
C GLY A 48 -9.33 -5.12 -3.18
N PRO A 49 -9.80 -6.20 -3.81
CA PRO A 49 -10.01 -6.38 -5.24
C PRO A 49 -11.21 -5.56 -5.73
N ASN A 50 -11.17 -5.10 -6.99
CA ASN A 50 -12.21 -4.25 -7.58
C ASN A 50 -12.51 -4.64 -9.02
N ASP A 51 -13.76 -4.98 -9.30
CA ASP A 51 -14.22 -5.38 -10.63
C ASP A 51 -14.67 -4.13 -11.44
N PRO A 52 -14.19 -3.94 -12.69
CA PRO A 52 -13.26 -4.79 -13.44
C PRO A 52 -11.79 -4.34 -13.34
N HIS A 53 -11.50 -3.27 -12.59
CA HIS A 53 -10.25 -2.54 -12.71
C HIS A 53 -9.03 -3.30 -12.20
N THR A 54 -9.15 -4.14 -11.17
CA THR A 54 -8.07 -5.03 -10.74
C THR A 54 -7.67 -5.98 -11.86
N LEU A 55 -8.63 -6.58 -12.58
CA LEU A 55 -8.35 -7.46 -13.72
C LEU A 55 -7.68 -6.70 -14.88
N HIS A 56 -8.14 -5.49 -15.20
CA HIS A 56 -7.48 -4.66 -16.21
C HIS A 56 -6.03 -4.27 -15.82
N LEU A 57 -5.75 -4.10 -14.52
CA LEU A 57 -4.38 -3.90 -14.04
C LEU A 57 -3.52 -5.14 -14.24
N LEU A 58 -4.06 -6.35 -13.99
CA LEU A 58 -3.33 -7.59 -14.26
C LEU A 58 -2.92 -7.68 -15.74
N ASP A 59 -3.82 -7.30 -16.67
CA ASP A 59 -3.50 -7.27 -18.10
C ASP A 59 -2.38 -6.26 -18.42
N VAL A 60 -2.39 -5.09 -17.77
CA VAL A 60 -1.32 -4.09 -17.94
C VAL A 60 0.00 -4.64 -17.42
N LEU A 61 0.04 -5.16 -16.20
CA LEU A 61 1.25 -5.69 -15.56
C LEU A 61 1.83 -6.87 -16.36
N ALA A 62 0.97 -7.78 -16.84
CA ALA A 62 1.39 -8.92 -17.66
C ALA A 62 2.04 -8.49 -18.99
N ARG A 63 1.49 -7.47 -19.69
CA ARG A 63 2.09 -6.95 -20.93
C ARG A 63 3.50 -6.43 -20.75
N HIS A 64 3.83 -5.93 -19.56
CA HIS A 64 5.16 -5.43 -19.22
C HIS A 64 6.05 -6.47 -18.52
N ASN A 65 5.53 -7.67 -18.25
CA ASN A 65 6.19 -8.72 -17.46
C ASN A 65 6.66 -8.19 -16.09
N VAL A 66 5.77 -7.49 -15.38
CA VAL A 66 6.03 -6.87 -14.09
C VAL A 66 5.12 -7.43 -13.02
N HIS A 67 5.67 -7.73 -11.84
CA HIS A 67 4.90 -8.06 -10.65
C HIS A 67 4.76 -6.84 -9.73
N ALA A 68 3.65 -6.76 -9.00
CA ALA A 68 3.31 -5.68 -8.09
C ALA A 68 2.84 -6.24 -6.73
N THR A 69 2.54 -5.34 -5.78
CA THR A 69 1.96 -5.73 -4.49
C THR A 69 0.58 -5.10 -4.33
N PHE A 70 -0.41 -5.91 -3.94
CA PHE A 70 -1.80 -5.49 -3.73
C PHE A 70 -2.16 -5.60 -2.25
N PHE A 71 -2.61 -4.51 -1.63
CA PHE A 71 -3.14 -4.49 -0.28
C PHE A 71 -4.66 -4.53 -0.35
N MET A 72 -5.25 -5.68 -0.01
CA MET A 72 -6.65 -5.95 -0.23
C MET A 72 -7.50 -5.75 1.01
N ILE A 73 -8.71 -5.21 0.83
CA ILE A 73 -9.74 -5.09 1.85
C ILE A 73 -10.47 -6.44 1.99
N GLY A 74 -10.48 -7.01 3.20
CA GLY A 74 -11.02 -8.35 3.44
C GLY A 74 -12.48 -8.52 3.03
N SER A 75 -13.34 -7.53 3.30
CA SER A 75 -14.75 -7.57 2.90
C SER A 75 -14.95 -7.55 1.37
N PHE A 76 -14.02 -7.01 0.61
CA PHE A 76 -14.05 -7.06 -0.86
C PHE A 76 -13.49 -8.38 -1.38
N VAL A 77 -12.51 -8.95 -0.67
CA VAL A 77 -12.05 -10.33 -0.95
C VAL A 77 -13.20 -11.34 -0.76
N GLU A 78 -14.02 -11.20 0.27
CA GLU A 78 -15.20 -12.04 0.48
C GLU A 78 -16.23 -11.90 -0.64
N GLN A 79 -16.41 -10.71 -1.20
CA GLN A 79 -17.33 -10.45 -2.30
C GLN A 79 -16.81 -10.97 -3.65
N ARG A 80 -15.49 -10.91 -3.89
CA ARG A 80 -14.86 -11.25 -5.18
C ARG A 80 -13.58 -12.09 -4.96
N PRO A 81 -13.71 -13.28 -4.32
CA PRO A 81 -12.55 -14.13 -4.02
C PRO A 81 -11.81 -14.61 -5.29
N GLU A 82 -12.51 -14.71 -6.42
CA GLU A 82 -11.91 -15.11 -7.69
C GLU A 82 -10.92 -14.05 -8.23
N ILE A 83 -11.17 -12.75 -7.99
CA ILE A 83 -10.23 -11.68 -8.39
C ILE A 83 -8.99 -11.72 -7.49
N ALA A 84 -9.15 -11.89 -6.17
CA ALA A 84 -8.02 -12.04 -5.26
C ALA A 84 -7.13 -13.25 -5.63
N ARG A 85 -7.75 -14.39 -6.01
CA ARG A 85 -7.00 -15.55 -6.53
C ARG A 85 -6.28 -15.25 -7.84
N ALA A 86 -6.92 -14.52 -8.77
CA ALA A 86 -6.30 -14.15 -10.05
C ALA A 86 -5.05 -13.30 -9.83
N VAL A 87 -5.08 -12.34 -8.89
CA VAL A 87 -3.91 -11.55 -8.51
C VAL A 87 -2.77 -12.44 -8.00
N ALA A 88 -3.05 -13.34 -7.06
CA ALA A 88 -2.03 -14.24 -6.51
C ALA A 88 -1.50 -15.24 -7.56
N ALA A 89 -2.38 -15.79 -8.40
CA ALA A 89 -2.01 -16.72 -9.48
C ALA A 89 -1.16 -16.08 -10.57
N ALA A 90 -1.29 -14.76 -10.78
CA ALA A 90 -0.45 -13.98 -11.68
C ALA A 90 0.93 -13.62 -11.07
N GLY A 91 1.27 -14.13 -9.88
CA GLY A 91 2.60 -13.92 -9.25
C GLY A 91 2.74 -12.62 -8.48
N HIS A 92 1.65 -11.87 -8.28
CA HIS A 92 1.69 -10.65 -7.48
C HIS A 92 1.66 -10.96 -5.98
N ALA A 93 2.31 -10.10 -5.17
CA ALA A 93 2.23 -10.20 -3.73
C ALA A 93 0.90 -9.64 -3.21
N VAL A 94 0.29 -10.33 -2.23
CA VAL A 94 -0.95 -9.88 -1.59
C VAL A 94 -0.69 -9.59 -0.12
N GLY A 95 -1.08 -8.40 0.34
CA GLY A 95 -1.00 -7.94 1.72
C GLY A 95 -2.37 -7.57 2.28
N ASN A 96 -2.41 -7.37 3.60
CA ASN A 96 -3.59 -7.03 4.38
C ASN A 96 -3.84 -5.52 4.38
N HIS A 97 -5.08 -5.09 4.03
CA HIS A 97 -5.51 -3.69 4.12
C HIS A 97 -6.71 -3.52 5.06
N THR A 98 -6.75 -4.32 6.14
CA THR A 98 -7.88 -4.47 7.08
C THR A 98 -9.13 -5.11 6.43
N HIS A 99 -10.12 -5.42 7.26
CA HIS A 99 -11.35 -6.05 6.77
C HIS A 99 -12.36 -5.03 6.23
N THR A 100 -12.53 -3.87 6.91
CA THR A 100 -13.55 -2.86 6.58
C THR A 100 -13.00 -1.47 6.31
N HIS A 101 -11.67 -1.32 6.22
CA HIS A 101 -10.97 -0.07 5.94
C HIS A 101 -11.21 1.07 6.96
N PRO A 102 -11.24 0.82 8.29
CA PRO A 102 -11.41 1.89 9.28
C PRO A 102 -10.14 2.73 9.43
N ASN A 103 -10.28 4.00 9.83
CA ASN A 103 -9.12 4.77 10.26
C ASN A 103 -8.66 4.29 11.65
N LEU A 104 -7.61 3.46 11.66
CA LEU A 104 -7.15 2.74 12.84
C LEU A 104 -6.61 3.64 13.97
N ILE A 105 -6.30 4.92 13.71
CA ILE A 105 -5.80 5.84 14.75
C ILE A 105 -6.84 6.09 15.86
N PHE A 106 -8.12 5.86 15.58
CA PHE A 106 -9.22 6.05 16.51
C PHE A 106 -9.67 4.76 17.22
N HIS A 107 -8.95 3.64 16.99
CA HIS A 107 -9.38 2.33 17.45
C HIS A 107 -8.43 1.72 18.48
N SER A 108 -9.01 0.92 19.41
CA SER A 108 -8.24 0.14 20.39
C SER A 108 -7.47 -1.01 19.71
N GLY A 109 -6.42 -1.52 20.37
CA GLY A 109 -5.66 -2.66 19.88
C GLY A 109 -6.49 -3.91 19.62
N SER A 110 -7.58 -4.13 20.36
CA SER A 110 -8.50 -5.26 20.14
C SER A 110 -9.29 -5.11 18.83
N VAL A 111 -9.73 -3.89 18.51
CA VAL A 111 -10.40 -3.61 17.23
C VAL A 111 -9.39 -3.74 16.06
N VAL A 112 -8.20 -3.17 16.20
CA VAL A 112 -7.13 -3.32 15.21
C VAL A 112 -6.85 -4.81 14.94
N ARG A 113 -6.64 -5.60 15.99
CA ARG A 113 -6.39 -7.05 15.86
C ARG A 113 -7.52 -7.77 15.13
N ARG A 114 -8.77 -7.48 15.46
CA ARG A 114 -9.93 -8.08 14.79
C ARG A 114 -9.97 -7.72 13.31
N GLU A 115 -9.80 -6.45 12.94
CA GLU A 115 -9.76 -6.00 11.55
C GLU A 115 -8.69 -6.73 10.73
N LEU A 116 -7.50 -6.91 11.30
CA LEU A 116 -6.43 -7.64 10.66
C LEU A 116 -6.75 -9.14 10.55
N GLN A 117 -7.24 -9.77 11.63
CA GLN A 117 -7.59 -11.20 11.63
C GLN A 117 -8.71 -11.53 10.65
N ASP A 118 -9.74 -10.66 10.56
CA ASP A 118 -10.87 -10.88 9.67
C ASP A 118 -10.43 -10.77 8.19
N CYS A 119 -9.54 -9.84 7.87
CA CYS A 119 -8.93 -9.74 6.54
C CYS A 119 -8.07 -10.98 6.21
N GLU A 120 -7.19 -11.42 7.15
CA GLU A 120 -6.38 -12.63 6.96
C GLU A 120 -7.26 -13.84 6.69
N ARG A 121 -8.37 -13.98 7.45
CA ARG A 121 -9.32 -15.07 7.28
C ARG A 121 -10.04 -15.01 5.93
N ALA A 122 -10.39 -13.81 5.44
CA ALA A 122 -10.98 -13.64 4.11
C ALA A 122 -10.03 -14.07 3.00
N LEU A 123 -8.73 -13.71 3.10
CA LEU A 123 -7.69 -14.13 2.17
C LEU A 123 -7.45 -15.64 2.22
N ASP A 124 -7.41 -16.25 3.41
CA ASP A 124 -7.27 -17.70 3.59
C ASP A 124 -8.45 -18.45 2.96
N ASN A 125 -9.69 -18.00 3.23
CA ASN A 125 -10.90 -18.60 2.65
C ASN A 125 -10.93 -18.47 1.12
N ALA A 126 -10.34 -17.42 0.57
CA ALA A 126 -10.15 -17.24 -0.86
C ALA A 126 -9.04 -18.13 -1.44
N GLY A 127 -8.24 -18.81 -0.61
CA GLY A 127 -7.10 -19.62 -1.04
C GLY A 127 -5.90 -18.79 -1.51
N VAL A 128 -5.75 -17.56 -1.02
CA VAL A 128 -4.67 -16.63 -1.38
C VAL A 128 -3.49 -16.81 -0.43
N VAL A 129 -2.30 -17.05 -0.99
CA VAL A 129 -1.05 -17.03 -0.21
C VAL A 129 -0.66 -15.59 0.08
N ARG A 130 -0.59 -15.26 1.36
CA ARG A 130 -0.30 -13.90 1.85
C ARG A 130 1.20 -13.66 1.98
N ALA A 131 1.62 -12.42 1.75
CA ALA A 131 3.03 -12.02 1.83
C ALA A 131 3.48 -11.60 3.25
N GLY A 132 2.62 -11.69 4.28
CA GLY A 132 2.93 -11.22 5.64
C GLY A 132 3.09 -9.70 5.74
N LEU A 133 2.41 -8.95 4.88
CA LEU A 133 2.47 -7.50 4.78
C LEU A 133 1.15 -6.86 5.22
N PHE A 134 1.25 -5.68 5.82
CA PHE A 134 0.10 -4.87 6.21
C PHE A 134 0.30 -3.41 5.79
N ARG A 135 -0.72 -2.81 5.22
CA ARG A 135 -0.76 -1.35 5.03
C ARG A 135 -1.96 -0.77 5.78
N PRO A 136 -1.74 0.19 6.70
CA PRO A 136 -2.84 0.80 7.43
C PRO A 136 -3.67 1.69 6.50
N PRO A 137 -5.02 1.62 6.55
CA PRO A 137 -5.92 2.54 5.87
C PRO A 137 -5.52 4.00 6.09
N TYR A 138 -5.57 4.81 5.02
CA TYR A 138 -5.13 6.23 5.03
C TYR A 138 -3.67 6.46 5.46
N GLY A 139 -2.87 5.41 5.63
CA GLY A 139 -1.56 5.48 6.28
C GLY A 139 -1.65 5.72 7.79
N GLY A 140 -2.84 5.63 8.36
CA GLY A 140 -3.16 5.96 9.75
C GLY A 140 -2.57 4.96 10.74
N ARG A 141 -1.61 5.41 11.55
CA ARG A 141 -0.92 4.54 12.51
C ARG A 141 -0.61 5.20 13.84
N THR A 142 -0.59 4.37 14.87
CA THR A 142 -0.17 4.69 16.23
C THR A 142 0.80 3.60 16.71
N PRO A 143 1.48 3.78 17.84
CA PRO A 143 2.29 2.69 18.43
C PRO A 143 1.50 1.40 18.64
N VAL A 144 0.21 1.52 18.98
CA VAL A 144 -0.69 0.35 19.18
C VAL A 144 -0.94 -0.37 17.86
N VAL A 145 -1.25 0.35 16.78
CA VAL A 145 -1.46 -0.22 15.43
C VAL A 145 -0.22 -1.00 14.98
N LEU A 146 0.95 -0.37 15.04
CA LEU A 146 2.20 -1.00 14.56
C LEU A 146 2.60 -2.20 15.40
N ARG A 147 2.42 -2.14 16.74
CA ARG A 147 2.70 -3.28 17.62
C ARG A 147 1.74 -4.43 17.33
N THR A 148 0.45 -4.16 17.26
CA THR A 148 -0.57 -5.20 16.99
C THR A 148 -0.29 -5.93 15.67
N ALA A 149 0.05 -5.19 14.59
CA ALA A 149 0.40 -5.80 13.31
C ALA A 149 1.62 -6.74 13.44
N ARG A 150 2.69 -6.28 14.10
CA ARG A 150 3.90 -7.10 14.30
C ARG A 150 3.68 -8.32 15.19
N ASP A 151 2.87 -8.18 16.25
CA ASP A 151 2.49 -9.31 17.12
C ASP A 151 1.73 -10.40 16.36
N MET A 152 1.19 -10.06 15.17
CA MET A 152 0.54 -10.99 14.24
C MET A 152 1.45 -11.45 13.10
N GLY A 153 2.74 -11.07 13.11
CA GLY A 153 3.69 -11.42 12.05
C GLY A 153 3.52 -10.60 10.77
N LEU A 154 2.81 -9.47 10.83
CA LEU A 154 2.59 -8.59 9.69
C LEU A 154 3.57 -7.41 9.70
N GLU A 155 4.34 -7.24 8.61
CA GLU A 155 5.24 -6.08 8.47
C GLU A 155 4.48 -4.85 7.95
N PRO A 156 4.53 -3.71 8.68
CA PRO A 156 3.87 -2.49 8.24
C PRO A 156 4.58 -1.83 7.06
N ILE A 157 3.87 -1.68 5.95
CA ILE A 157 4.36 -1.10 4.69
C ILE A 157 3.71 0.26 4.46
N MET A 158 4.54 1.27 4.23
CA MET A 158 4.11 2.60 3.80
C MET A 158 4.61 2.85 2.36
N TRP A 159 4.74 4.11 1.98
CA TRP A 159 5.19 4.51 0.64
C TRP A 159 6.10 5.74 0.68
N SER A 160 6.87 5.93 -0.36
CA SER A 160 7.72 7.10 -0.55
C SER A 160 7.25 8.00 -1.69
N VAL A 161 6.42 7.50 -2.59
CA VAL A 161 5.83 8.23 -3.73
C VAL A 161 4.32 8.10 -3.68
N THR A 162 3.62 9.24 -3.79
CA THR A 162 2.16 9.32 -3.80
C THR A 162 1.67 9.73 -5.18
N ALA A 163 0.84 8.92 -5.82
CA ALA A 163 0.28 9.22 -7.14
C ALA A 163 -0.96 10.14 -7.11
N TRP A 164 -1.63 10.27 -5.95
CA TRP A 164 -2.88 11.04 -5.77
C TRP A 164 -4.02 10.61 -6.69
N ASP A 165 -4.00 9.35 -7.12
CA ASP A 165 -4.89 8.74 -8.11
C ASP A 165 -6.31 8.47 -7.59
N TRP A 166 -6.53 8.56 -6.28
CA TRP A 166 -7.88 8.54 -5.70
C TRP A 166 -8.70 9.80 -6.02
N ASN A 167 -8.03 10.90 -6.42
CA ASN A 167 -8.69 12.06 -6.96
C ASN A 167 -9.00 11.86 -8.46
N PRO A 168 -10.07 12.48 -9.01
CA PRO A 168 -10.42 12.36 -10.42
C PRO A 168 -9.41 13.10 -11.31
N HIS A 169 -8.27 12.48 -11.57
CA HIS A 169 -7.21 13.02 -12.41
C HIS A 169 -7.09 12.23 -13.71
N PRO A 170 -6.79 12.88 -14.86
CA PRO A 170 -6.43 12.17 -16.07
C PRO A 170 -5.08 11.43 -15.86
N PRO A 171 -4.86 10.31 -16.60
CA PRO A 171 -3.67 9.46 -16.43
C PRO A 171 -2.35 10.22 -16.49
N GLU A 172 -2.22 11.17 -17.41
CA GLU A 172 -1.00 11.96 -17.62
C GLU A 172 -0.69 12.86 -16.41
N LYS A 173 -1.73 13.34 -15.71
CA LYS A 173 -1.55 14.11 -14.47
C LYS A 173 -1.05 13.22 -13.34
N ILE A 174 -1.57 12.00 -13.21
CA ILE A 174 -1.08 11.01 -12.24
C ILE A 174 0.42 10.77 -12.46
N VAL A 175 0.85 10.52 -13.70
CA VAL A 175 2.26 10.36 -14.06
C VAL A 175 3.09 11.59 -13.68
N LYS A 176 2.60 12.81 -14.00
CA LYS A 176 3.28 14.07 -13.66
C LYS A 176 3.44 14.28 -12.14
N LEU A 177 2.52 13.76 -11.33
CA LEU A 177 2.62 13.82 -9.87
C LEU A 177 3.66 12.82 -9.32
N VAL A 178 3.80 11.66 -9.94
CA VAL A 178 4.79 10.62 -9.56
C VAL A 178 6.22 11.08 -9.91
N GLN A 179 6.43 11.62 -11.10
CA GLN A 179 7.76 11.95 -11.65
C GLN A 179 8.72 12.71 -10.71
N PRO A 180 8.32 13.82 -10.07
CA PRO A 180 9.24 14.62 -9.25
C PRO A 180 9.60 13.93 -7.92
N GLN A 181 8.95 12.83 -7.57
CA GLN A 181 9.13 12.12 -6.31
C GLN A 181 10.06 10.90 -6.44
N VAL A 182 10.12 10.27 -7.62
CA VAL A 182 10.93 9.06 -7.85
C VAL A 182 12.43 9.37 -7.76
N ARG A 183 13.14 8.58 -6.97
CA ARG A 183 14.59 8.67 -6.74
C ARG A 183 15.30 7.32 -6.88
N GLY A 184 14.54 6.24 -7.09
CA GLY A 184 14.99 4.84 -7.02
C GLY A 184 14.91 4.28 -5.60
N GLY A 185 14.59 2.99 -5.50
CA GLY A 185 14.28 2.32 -4.24
C GLY A 185 12.92 2.70 -3.67
N ASP A 186 12.03 3.26 -4.48
CA ASP A 186 10.78 3.83 -4.01
C ASP A 186 9.63 2.82 -4.05
N VAL A 187 8.72 2.97 -3.07
CA VAL A 187 7.40 2.35 -3.05
C VAL A 187 6.38 3.39 -3.54
N ILE A 188 5.70 3.08 -4.63
CA ILE A 188 4.70 3.96 -5.26
C ILE A 188 3.31 3.51 -4.85
N LEU A 189 2.55 4.41 -4.21
CA LEU A 189 1.15 4.20 -3.84
C LEU A 189 0.24 4.54 -5.00
N LEU A 190 -0.60 3.59 -5.36
CA LEU A 190 -1.73 3.67 -6.29
C LEU A 190 -2.94 2.94 -5.68
N HIS A 191 -4.11 3.01 -6.33
CA HIS A 191 -5.33 2.35 -5.87
C HIS A 191 -6.00 1.62 -7.04
N ASP A 192 -6.31 0.34 -6.84
CA ASP A 192 -7.11 -0.44 -7.79
C ASP A 192 -8.59 -0.47 -7.43
N GLY A 193 -8.94 -0.04 -6.19
CA GLY A 193 -10.30 0.04 -5.69
C GLY A 193 -10.66 1.38 -5.07
N GLY A 194 -11.86 1.46 -4.50
CA GLY A 194 -12.32 2.54 -3.66
C GLY A 194 -12.83 1.94 -2.35
N HIS A 195 -12.32 2.43 -1.24
CA HIS A 195 -12.57 1.86 0.09
C HIS A 195 -14.03 1.87 0.55
N ASP A 196 -14.87 2.70 -0.07
CA ASP A 196 -16.28 2.89 0.30
C ASP A 196 -17.22 1.95 -0.46
N ARG A 197 -16.80 1.43 -1.64
CA ARG A 197 -17.63 0.55 -2.46
C ARG A 197 -16.84 -0.22 -3.51
N MET A 198 -17.31 -1.42 -3.82
CA MET A 198 -16.92 -2.19 -5.00
C MET A 198 -17.34 -1.46 -6.29
N GLY A 199 -16.54 -1.61 -7.36
CA GLY A 199 -16.84 -1.03 -8.68
C GLY A 199 -16.49 0.46 -8.80
N ALA A 200 -15.67 1.01 -7.91
CA ALA A 200 -15.15 2.37 -8.06
C ALA A 200 -14.33 2.49 -9.35
N ASP A 201 -14.56 3.55 -10.14
CA ASP A 201 -13.81 3.75 -11.40
C ASP A 201 -12.34 4.06 -11.13
N ARG A 202 -11.46 3.17 -11.60
CA ARG A 202 -9.99 3.28 -11.55
C ARG A 202 -9.37 3.19 -12.95
N SER A 203 -10.15 3.45 -13.98
CA SER A 203 -9.68 3.43 -15.37
C SER A 203 -8.50 4.38 -15.61
N ALA A 204 -8.47 5.52 -14.93
CA ALA A 204 -7.35 6.46 -14.98
C ALA A 204 -6.08 5.87 -14.36
N THR A 205 -6.18 5.19 -13.21
CA THR A 205 -5.06 4.49 -12.56
C THR A 205 -4.52 3.38 -13.45
N VAL A 206 -5.41 2.58 -14.06
CA VAL A 206 -5.01 1.51 -15.00
C VAL A 206 -4.17 2.07 -16.15
N ARG A 207 -4.63 3.16 -16.79
CA ARG A 207 -3.87 3.82 -17.87
C ARG A 207 -2.59 4.50 -17.39
N ALA A 208 -2.63 5.14 -16.22
CA ALA A 208 -1.43 5.75 -15.62
C ALA A 208 -0.36 4.72 -15.30
N THR A 209 -0.75 3.52 -14.85
CA THR A 209 0.16 2.41 -14.59
C THR A 209 0.91 2.00 -15.86
N ASP A 210 0.23 1.86 -17.01
CA ASP A 210 0.88 1.56 -18.29
C ASP A 210 1.91 2.65 -18.66
N LEU A 211 1.56 3.93 -18.49
CA LEU A 211 2.47 5.04 -18.78
C LEU A 211 3.69 5.08 -17.83
N ILE A 212 3.48 4.81 -16.54
CA ILE A 212 4.56 4.72 -15.52
C ILE A 212 5.52 3.59 -15.89
N LEU A 213 5.00 2.41 -16.20
CA LEU A 213 5.80 1.25 -16.58
C LEU A 213 6.64 1.53 -17.84
N ARG A 214 6.01 2.00 -18.93
CA ARG A 214 6.74 2.35 -20.16
C ARG A 214 7.88 3.32 -19.91
N ARG A 215 7.62 4.34 -19.10
CA ARG A 215 8.62 5.36 -18.78
C ARG A 215 9.80 4.78 -18.04
N TYR A 216 9.56 4.19 -16.86
CA TYR A 216 10.65 3.81 -15.98
C TYR A 216 11.39 2.54 -16.42
N LEU A 217 10.73 1.60 -17.09
CA LEU A 217 11.42 0.50 -17.78
C LEU A 217 12.34 1.05 -18.89
N GLY A 218 11.86 2.04 -19.66
CA GLY A 218 12.67 2.72 -20.67
C GLY A 218 13.86 3.52 -20.09
N GLU A 219 13.75 3.97 -18.84
CA GLU A 219 14.84 4.63 -18.10
C GLU A 219 15.78 3.62 -17.38
N GLY A 220 15.55 2.31 -17.54
CA GLY A 220 16.37 1.22 -16.97
C GLY A 220 16.08 0.93 -15.48
N TYR A 221 14.88 1.22 -15.01
CA TYR A 221 14.41 0.75 -13.71
C TYR A 221 13.85 -0.66 -13.81
N GLU A 222 14.00 -1.42 -12.73
CA GLU A 222 13.38 -2.73 -12.50
C GLU A 222 12.17 -2.55 -11.57
N PHE A 223 11.04 -3.19 -11.88
CA PHE A 223 9.90 -3.25 -10.98
C PHE A 223 9.88 -4.58 -10.24
N VAL A 224 9.72 -4.49 -8.91
CA VAL A 224 9.74 -5.65 -8.01
C VAL A 224 8.59 -5.55 -7.00
N THR A 225 8.17 -6.68 -6.47
CA THR A 225 7.22 -6.74 -5.34
C THR A 225 7.87 -6.23 -4.05
N ILE A 226 7.07 -5.86 -3.05
CA ILE A 226 7.59 -5.48 -1.72
C ILE A 226 8.44 -6.60 -1.10
N PRO A 227 8.02 -7.90 -1.08
CA PRO A 227 8.87 -8.97 -0.56
C PRO A 227 10.24 -9.05 -1.23
N GLU A 228 10.31 -8.97 -2.57
CA GLU A 228 11.57 -8.97 -3.31
C GLU A 228 12.43 -7.74 -2.99
N MET A 229 11.81 -6.56 -2.85
CA MET A 229 12.52 -5.35 -2.45
C MET A 229 13.11 -5.45 -1.04
N MET A 230 12.40 -6.10 -0.10
CA MET A 230 12.85 -6.28 1.28
C MET A 230 13.97 -7.31 1.41
N GLN A 231 13.97 -8.40 0.63
CA GLN A 231 14.98 -9.48 0.72
C GLN A 231 16.39 -8.96 0.51
N ARG A 232 16.64 -8.09 -0.48
CA ARG A 232 17.98 -7.54 -0.75
C ARG A 232 18.50 -6.55 0.30
N VAL A 233 17.62 -5.99 1.14
CA VAL A 233 18.03 -5.11 2.26
C VAL A 233 18.77 -5.93 3.33
N THR A 234 18.45 -7.24 3.44
CA THR A 234 19.04 -8.15 4.41
C THR A 234 20.36 -8.80 3.93
N GLU A 235 20.63 -8.80 2.61
CA GLU A 235 21.79 -9.44 2.00
C GLU A 235 22.99 -8.51 1.80
N THR A 236 22.90 -7.22 2.10
CA THR A 236 24.04 -6.30 2.01
C THR A 236 24.84 -6.40 3.31
N PRO A 237 26.09 -6.95 3.31
CA PRO A 237 26.92 -6.96 4.49
C PRO A 237 27.25 -5.52 4.92
N ASN A 238 27.35 -5.32 6.23
CA ASN A 238 27.85 -4.09 6.84
C ASN A 238 29.26 -3.74 6.37
#